data_8ea858b8d3d4f58481a49d44924d368c
#
_entry.id   8ea858b8d3d4f58481a49d44924d368c
#
_cell.length_a   1.000
_cell.length_b   1.000
_cell.length_c   1.000
_cell.angle_alpha   90.00
_cell.angle_beta   90.00
_cell.angle_gamma   90.00
#
_symmetry.space_group_name_H-M   'P 1'
#
loop_
_entity.id
_entity.type
_entity.pdbx_description
1 polymer ?
#
loop_
_entity_poly.entity_id
_entity_poly.type
_entity_poly.pdbx_seq_one_letter_code
_entity_poly.pdbx_strand_id
1 'polypeptide(L)'
;MAHVGKRVVKGREGIDRTKLYSLDQAVTLIKERANAKFDETVEIAMNLGVDPRHADQMVRGVCNLPNGSGRTLRVAVFARGAKADEAKAAGADIVGAEELVETVQKGEINFDRCIATPDMMGLVGRLGKVLGPRGLMPNPRVGTVTMDVTAAVAASKGGSVEFRVEKAGIIHAAVGKASFSAEKLSENIKAFVDSVAKAKPAGAKGTYIQRVAISSTMGPGVKVEPNTVLGA
;
A
#
# COMPACT_ATOMS: atom_id res chain seq x y z
N MET A 1 20.40 -29.09 1.14
CA MET A 1 19.17 -28.26 1.20
C MET A 1 19.24 -27.34 2.40
N ALA A 2 18.83 -26.07 2.28
CA ALA A 2 18.81 -25.16 3.43
C ALA A 2 17.80 -25.64 4.48
N HIS A 3 18.18 -25.59 5.76
CA HIS A 3 17.34 -26.03 6.87
C HIS A 3 16.21 -25.00 7.07
N VAL A 4 14.96 -25.45 6.94
CA VAL A 4 13.78 -24.59 7.16
C VAL A 4 13.52 -24.53 8.67
N GLY A 5 13.40 -23.30 9.22
CA GLY A 5 13.15 -23.10 10.65
C GLY A 5 11.84 -23.73 11.12
N LYS A 6 11.82 -24.28 12.35
CA LYS A 6 10.68 -24.99 12.95
C LYS A 6 9.35 -24.20 12.89
N ARG A 7 9.40 -22.88 13.07
CA ARG A 7 8.21 -22.01 12.98
C ARG A 7 7.61 -22.00 11.57
N VAL A 8 8.44 -21.93 10.52
CA VAL A 8 7.98 -21.94 9.14
C VAL A 8 7.37 -23.30 8.78
N VAL A 9 7.95 -24.40 9.27
CA VAL A 9 7.39 -25.75 9.09
C VAL A 9 6.01 -25.81 9.72
N LYS A 10 5.89 -25.48 11.03
CA LYS A 10 4.62 -25.46 11.75
C LYS A 10 3.58 -24.54 11.12
N GLY A 11 4.00 -23.35 10.62
CA GLY A 11 3.11 -22.42 9.95
C GLY A 11 2.52 -22.96 8.64
N ARG A 12 3.23 -23.88 7.97
CA ARG A 12 2.80 -24.51 6.71
C ARG A 12 2.01 -25.80 6.87
N GLU A 13 1.93 -26.34 8.07
CA GLU A 13 1.17 -27.56 8.34
C GLU A 13 -0.31 -27.38 7.97
N GLY A 14 -0.86 -28.32 7.19
CA GLY A 14 -2.25 -28.28 6.74
C GLY A 14 -2.56 -27.28 5.62
N ILE A 15 -1.58 -26.54 5.10
CA ILE A 15 -1.77 -25.64 3.95
C ILE A 15 -1.26 -26.31 2.69
N ASP A 16 -2.18 -26.64 1.78
CA ASP A 16 -1.82 -27.12 0.44
C ASP A 16 -1.51 -25.91 -0.46
N ARG A 17 -0.28 -25.86 -0.97
CA ARG A 17 0.21 -24.78 -1.85
C ARG A 17 -0.38 -24.81 -3.26
N THR A 18 -0.95 -25.92 -3.67
CA THR A 18 -1.55 -26.10 -4.98
C THR A 18 -3.01 -25.66 -5.00
N LYS A 19 -3.68 -25.76 -3.85
CA LYS A 19 -5.09 -25.44 -3.67
C LYS A 19 -5.33 -23.93 -3.70
N LEU A 20 -6.43 -23.51 -4.32
CA LEU A 20 -7.01 -22.18 -4.20
C LEU A 20 -8.05 -22.20 -3.07
N TYR A 21 -7.94 -21.26 -2.16
CA TYR A 21 -8.84 -21.12 -1.00
C TYR A 21 -9.85 -20.02 -1.27
N SER A 22 -11.05 -20.11 -0.69
CA SER A 22 -11.95 -18.97 -0.66
C SER A 22 -11.36 -17.85 0.22
N LEU A 23 -11.81 -16.60 0.01
CA LEU A 23 -11.29 -15.46 0.77
C LEU A 23 -11.41 -15.67 2.29
N ASP A 24 -12.58 -16.10 2.76
CA ASP A 24 -12.85 -16.26 4.19
C ASP A 24 -12.00 -17.38 4.82
N GLN A 25 -11.84 -18.51 4.11
CA GLN A 25 -10.94 -19.58 4.53
C GLN A 25 -9.49 -19.11 4.62
N ALA A 26 -9.04 -18.35 3.61
CA ALA A 26 -7.67 -17.86 3.58
C ALA A 26 -7.39 -16.84 4.70
N VAL A 27 -8.32 -15.92 4.98
CA VAL A 27 -8.22 -14.96 6.07
C VAL A 27 -8.18 -15.68 7.44
N THR A 28 -9.03 -16.67 7.65
CA THR A 28 -9.04 -17.48 8.88
C THR A 28 -7.71 -18.18 9.08
N LEU A 29 -7.21 -18.88 8.06
CA LEU A 29 -5.92 -19.58 8.09
C LEU A 29 -4.76 -18.65 8.42
N ILE A 30 -4.73 -17.44 7.84
CA ILE A 30 -3.67 -16.47 8.12
C ILE A 30 -3.73 -15.98 9.55
N LYS A 31 -4.91 -15.68 10.08
CA LYS A 31 -5.09 -15.24 11.47
C LYS A 31 -4.65 -16.31 12.47
N GLU A 32 -5.00 -17.56 12.25
CA GLU A 32 -4.57 -18.70 13.09
C GLU A 32 -3.06 -18.91 13.07
N ARG A 33 -2.40 -18.56 11.95
CA ARG A 33 -0.96 -18.77 11.77
C ARG A 33 -0.11 -17.53 12.09
N ALA A 34 -0.73 -16.40 12.40
CA ALA A 34 -0.05 -15.18 12.85
C ALA A 34 0.40 -15.32 14.32
N ASN A 35 1.55 -15.97 14.53
CA ASN A 35 2.08 -16.35 15.85
C ASN A 35 3.29 -15.51 16.29
N ALA A 36 3.55 -14.36 15.69
CA ALA A 36 4.67 -13.51 16.09
C ALA A 36 4.37 -12.77 17.41
N LYS A 37 5.43 -12.30 18.09
CA LYS A 37 5.32 -11.53 19.34
C LYS A 37 4.87 -10.07 19.11
N PHE A 38 4.56 -9.70 17.87
CA PHE A 38 4.08 -8.37 17.47
C PHE A 38 2.83 -8.53 16.61
N ASP A 39 2.07 -7.45 16.45
CA ASP A 39 0.88 -7.44 15.60
C ASP A 39 1.31 -7.48 14.11
N GLU A 40 1.19 -8.68 13.52
CA GLU A 40 1.59 -8.93 12.14
C GLU A 40 0.73 -8.14 11.16
N THR A 41 1.35 -7.69 10.09
CA THR A 41 0.63 -7.05 8.98
C THR A 41 0.11 -8.13 8.03
N VAL A 42 -1.13 -8.03 7.61
CA VAL A 42 -1.70 -8.85 6.53
C VAL A 42 -1.42 -8.14 5.21
N GLU A 43 -0.79 -8.87 4.31
CA GLU A 43 -0.35 -8.37 3.00
C GLU A 43 -1.02 -9.15 1.89
N ILE A 44 -1.31 -8.46 0.79
CA ILE A 44 -1.80 -9.05 -0.46
C ILE A 44 -0.73 -8.94 -1.54
N ALA A 45 -0.56 -10.02 -2.30
CA ALA A 45 0.24 -10.05 -3.51
C ALA A 45 -0.65 -10.43 -4.70
N MET A 46 -0.62 -9.65 -5.76
CA MET A 46 -1.44 -9.85 -6.96
C MET A 46 -0.55 -9.91 -8.20
N ASN A 47 -0.62 -11.01 -8.94
CA ASN A 47 0.00 -11.10 -10.27
C ASN A 47 -0.96 -10.56 -11.30
N LEU A 48 -0.51 -9.58 -12.07
CA LEU A 48 -1.29 -8.95 -13.13
C LEU A 48 -0.76 -9.38 -14.51
N GLY A 49 -1.68 -9.49 -15.46
CA GLY A 49 -1.37 -9.76 -16.87
C GLY A 49 -0.96 -8.49 -17.62
N VAL A 50 0.05 -7.78 -17.10
CA VAL A 50 0.60 -6.55 -17.70
C VAL A 50 2.12 -6.67 -17.87
N ASP A 51 2.68 -5.96 -18.84
CA ASP A 51 4.12 -5.79 -18.99
C ASP A 51 4.55 -4.38 -18.53
N PRO A 52 5.12 -4.26 -17.32
CA PRO A 52 5.51 -2.96 -16.76
C PRO A 52 6.67 -2.25 -17.49
N ARG A 53 7.27 -2.89 -18.48
CA ARG A 53 8.31 -2.29 -19.35
C ARG A 53 7.69 -1.24 -20.28
N HIS A 54 6.41 -1.41 -20.59
CA HIS A 54 5.65 -0.46 -21.38
C HIS A 54 4.99 0.58 -20.47
N ALA A 55 5.20 1.86 -20.76
CA ALA A 55 4.71 2.96 -19.94
C ALA A 55 3.18 3.04 -19.87
N ASP A 56 2.50 2.57 -20.91
CA ASP A 56 1.04 2.46 -21.02
C ASP A 56 0.45 1.31 -20.19
N GLN A 57 1.26 0.33 -19.80
CA GLN A 57 0.86 -0.81 -18.96
C GLN A 57 1.31 -0.67 -17.49
N MET A 58 1.86 0.47 -17.13
CA MET A 58 2.26 0.75 -15.75
C MET A 58 1.05 1.04 -14.86
N VAL A 59 0.70 0.08 -14.01
CA VAL A 59 -0.40 0.21 -13.05
C VAL A 59 0.09 0.88 -11.78
N ARG A 60 -0.53 1.99 -11.40
CA ARG A 60 -0.26 2.72 -10.17
C ARG A 60 -1.52 3.45 -9.72
N GLY A 61 -1.80 3.41 -8.42
CA GLY A 61 -2.95 4.10 -7.84
C GLY A 61 -2.93 4.14 -6.32
N VAL A 62 -4.03 4.59 -5.78
CA VAL A 62 -4.29 4.62 -4.33
C VAL A 62 -5.62 3.93 -4.08
N CYS A 63 -5.66 3.12 -3.06
CA CYS A 63 -6.86 2.54 -2.51
C CYS A 63 -7.10 3.09 -1.10
N ASN A 64 -8.29 3.61 -0.85
CA ASN A 64 -8.74 3.97 0.49
C ASN A 64 -9.39 2.73 1.11
N LEU A 65 -8.74 2.17 2.12
CA LEU A 65 -9.25 0.99 2.82
C LEU A 65 -10.40 1.41 3.76
N PRO A 66 -11.56 0.77 3.69
CA PRO A 66 -12.73 1.15 4.50
C PRO A 66 -12.48 1.03 6.01
N ASN A 67 -11.67 0.06 6.43
CA ASN A 67 -11.33 -0.17 7.83
C ASN A 67 -9.93 0.37 8.20
N GLY A 68 -9.31 1.15 7.32
CA GLY A 68 -7.94 1.63 7.48
C GLY A 68 -6.88 0.53 7.37
N SER A 69 -5.62 0.92 7.45
CA SER A 69 -4.47 -0.02 7.41
C SER A 69 -4.02 -0.52 8.79
N GLY A 70 -4.57 0.04 9.88
CA GLY A 70 -4.14 -0.22 11.25
C GLY A 70 -2.74 0.32 11.57
N ARG A 71 -2.24 1.25 10.75
CA ARG A 71 -0.92 1.87 10.91
C ARG A 71 -1.08 3.37 11.06
N THR A 72 -0.51 3.94 12.10
CA THR A 72 -0.44 5.39 12.27
C THR A 72 0.70 5.92 11.41
N LEU A 73 0.36 6.71 10.39
CA LEU A 73 1.34 7.29 9.46
C LEU A 73 1.67 8.72 9.89
N ARG A 74 2.94 9.05 9.88
CA ARG A 74 3.42 10.43 10.03
C ARG A 74 3.41 11.10 8.67
N VAL A 75 2.64 12.15 8.54
CA VAL A 75 2.43 12.86 7.28
C VAL A 75 3.22 14.16 7.27
N ALA A 76 4.10 14.32 6.29
CA ALA A 76 4.80 15.56 6.02
C ALA A 76 4.11 16.31 4.87
N VAL A 77 3.95 17.62 5.03
CA VAL A 77 3.33 18.48 4.02
C VAL A 77 4.28 19.61 3.64
N PHE A 78 4.60 19.69 2.36
CA PHE A 78 5.32 20.81 1.76
C PHE A 78 4.32 21.83 1.26
N ALA A 79 4.14 22.92 2.03
CA ALA A 79 3.22 24.00 1.70
C ALA A 79 3.73 25.35 2.25
N ARG A 80 3.26 26.45 1.64
CA ARG A 80 3.58 27.82 2.06
C ARG A 80 2.32 28.58 2.49
N GLY A 81 2.51 29.57 3.38
CA GLY A 81 1.45 30.50 3.80
C GLY A 81 0.21 29.81 4.34
N ALA A 82 -0.97 30.25 3.91
CA ALA A 82 -2.25 29.74 4.38
C ALA A 82 -2.41 28.21 4.24
N LYS A 83 -1.83 27.62 3.19
CA LYS A 83 -1.87 26.16 2.99
C LYS A 83 -1.06 25.40 4.04
N ALA A 84 -0.02 25.98 4.59
CA ALA A 84 0.72 25.39 5.70
C ALA A 84 -0.13 25.38 6.99
N ASP A 85 -0.90 26.42 7.24
CA ASP A 85 -1.78 26.50 8.40
C ASP A 85 -2.98 25.55 8.27
N GLU A 86 -3.57 25.44 7.06
CA GLU A 86 -4.57 24.41 6.74
C GLU A 86 -4.03 23.00 6.99
N ALA A 87 -2.78 22.71 6.58
CA ALA A 87 -2.13 21.41 6.81
C ALA A 87 -1.97 21.09 8.31
N LYS A 88 -1.56 22.09 9.12
CA LYS A 88 -1.46 21.93 10.57
C LYS A 88 -2.83 21.69 11.20
N ALA A 89 -3.84 22.46 10.80
CA ALA A 89 -5.22 22.28 11.26
C ALA A 89 -5.79 20.90 10.89
N ALA A 90 -5.44 20.37 9.72
CA ALA A 90 -5.81 19.02 9.29
C ALA A 90 -5.05 17.91 10.04
N GLY A 91 -4.10 18.27 10.90
CA GLY A 91 -3.35 17.33 11.73
C GLY A 91 -2.12 16.74 11.06
N ALA A 92 -1.50 17.40 10.08
CA ALA A 92 -0.20 16.98 9.57
C ALA A 92 0.87 17.03 10.67
N ASP A 93 1.76 16.02 10.70
CA ASP A 93 2.76 15.88 11.76
C ASP A 93 3.96 16.81 11.52
N ILE A 94 4.33 17.02 10.27
CA ILE A 94 5.43 17.89 9.87
C ILE A 94 4.92 18.79 8.74
N VAL A 95 5.02 20.09 8.92
CA VAL A 95 4.64 21.08 7.91
C VAL A 95 5.78 22.06 7.73
N GLY A 96 6.20 22.26 6.50
CA GLY A 96 7.27 23.22 6.21
C GLY A 96 7.40 23.52 4.73
N ALA A 97 8.19 24.53 4.42
CA ALA A 97 8.51 24.93 3.07
C ALA A 97 9.99 24.61 2.77
N GLU A 98 10.82 25.62 2.63
CA GLU A 98 12.24 25.51 2.28
C GLU A 98 13.06 24.85 3.39
N GLU A 99 12.74 25.16 4.64
CA GLU A 99 13.39 24.57 5.82
C GLU A 99 13.24 23.04 5.84
N LEU A 100 12.04 22.54 5.51
CA LEU A 100 11.80 21.10 5.42
C LEU A 100 12.55 20.48 4.26
N VAL A 101 12.70 21.18 3.13
CA VAL A 101 13.50 20.72 1.99
C VAL A 101 14.97 20.55 2.41
N GLU A 102 15.55 21.51 3.12
CA GLU A 102 16.93 21.42 3.62
C GLU A 102 17.12 20.26 4.60
N THR A 103 16.17 20.07 5.51
CA THR A 103 16.20 18.98 6.49
C THR A 103 16.20 17.62 5.79
N VAL A 104 15.33 17.45 4.79
CA VAL A 104 15.26 16.21 4.00
C VAL A 104 16.51 16.03 3.13
N GLN A 105 17.12 17.10 2.61
CA GLN A 105 18.39 17.01 1.87
C GLN A 105 19.53 16.50 2.75
N LYS A 106 19.55 16.87 4.04
CA LYS A 106 20.53 16.36 5.02
C LYS A 106 20.28 14.89 5.36
N GLY A 107 19.19 14.29 4.90
CA GLY A 107 18.87 12.89 5.11
C GLY A 107 17.95 12.61 6.30
N GLU A 108 17.48 13.64 6.99
CA GLU A 108 16.54 13.53 8.10
C GLU A 108 15.11 13.35 7.59
N ILE A 109 14.64 12.10 7.51
CA ILE A 109 13.32 11.73 7.03
C ILE A 109 12.57 11.06 8.17
N ASN A 110 11.76 11.84 8.88
CA ASN A 110 10.98 11.40 10.04
C ASN A 110 9.47 11.27 9.72
N PHE A 111 9.13 10.97 8.46
CA PHE A 111 7.75 10.81 7.99
C PHE A 111 7.62 9.57 7.12
N ASP A 112 6.39 9.07 7.05
CA ASP A 112 6.02 7.86 6.32
C ASP A 112 5.26 8.19 5.03
N ARG A 113 4.73 9.42 4.90
CA ARG A 113 4.06 9.92 3.71
C ARG A 113 4.36 11.39 3.48
N CYS A 114 4.42 11.78 2.21
CA CYS A 114 4.73 13.14 1.80
C CYS A 114 3.62 13.69 0.89
N ILE A 115 3.11 14.86 1.22
CA ILE A 115 2.16 15.63 0.41
C ILE A 115 2.82 16.95 0.05
N ALA A 116 2.57 17.46 -1.15
CA ALA A 116 3.09 18.73 -1.59
C ALA A 116 2.02 19.54 -2.33
N THR A 117 2.04 20.84 -2.15
CA THR A 117 1.30 21.73 -3.04
C THR A 117 2.02 21.85 -4.39
N PRO A 118 1.31 22.06 -5.51
CA PRO A 118 1.93 22.20 -6.83
C PRO A 118 3.04 23.24 -6.88
N ASP A 119 2.89 24.34 -6.15
CA ASP A 119 3.86 25.45 -6.07
C ASP A 119 5.21 25.02 -5.49
N MET A 120 5.18 24.05 -4.54
CA MET A 120 6.37 23.51 -3.89
C MET A 120 7.08 22.44 -4.72
N MET A 121 6.45 21.91 -5.76
CA MET A 121 7.01 20.80 -6.55
C MET A 121 8.34 21.16 -7.22
N GLY A 122 8.57 22.42 -7.55
CA GLY A 122 9.87 22.89 -8.08
C GLY A 122 11.04 22.68 -7.10
N LEU A 123 10.79 22.85 -5.80
CA LEU A 123 11.77 22.63 -4.74
C LEU A 123 11.83 21.15 -4.33
N VAL A 124 10.67 20.52 -4.15
CA VAL A 124 10.55 19.09 -3.81
C VAL A 124 11.16 18.19 -4.90
N GLY A 125 11.12 18.64 -6.18
CA GLY A 125 11.78 17.96 -7.29
C GLY A 125 13.29 17.73 -7.09
N ARG A 126 13.97 18.64 -6.39
CA ARG A 126 15.39 18.50 -6.03
C ARG A 126 15.64 17.34 -5.05
N LEU A 127 14.63 16.95 -4.28
CA LEU A 127 14.67 15.83 -3.34
C LEU A 127 14.47 14.47 -4.02
N GLY A 128 14.25 14.43 -5.34
CA GLY A 128 13.96 13.20 -6.07
C GLY A 128 14.98 12.09 -5.87
N LYS A 129 16.27 12.43 -5.71
CA LYS A 129 17.35 11.46 -5.42
C LYS A 129 17.24 10.83 -4.02
N VAL A 130 16.61 11.52 -3.07
CA VAL A 130 16.47 11.09 -1.67
C VAL A 130 15.12 10.43 -1.43
N LEU A 131 14.04 11.06 -1.89
CA LEU A 131 12.65 10.58 -1.69
C LEU A 131 12.24 9.49 -2.70
N GLY A 132 12.78 9.54 -3.94
CA GLY A 132 12.42 8.61 -5.01
C GLY A 132 12.70 7.14 -4.66
N PRO A 133 13.93 6.75 -4.25
CA PRO A 133 14.25 5.38 -3.87
C PRO A 133 13.44 4.86 -2.69
N ARG A 134 12.96 5.76 -1.82
CA ARG A 134 12.13 5.42 -0.65
C ARG A 134 10.64 5.37 -0.95
N GLY A 135 10.21 5.70 -2.19
CA GLY A 135 8.81 5.75 -2.58
C GLY A 135 8.02 6.91 -1.96
N LEU A 136 8.70 7.90 -1.39
CA LEU A 136 8.09 9.03 -0.68
C LEU A 136 7.89 10.28 -1.57
N MET A 137 8.25 10.20 -2.85
CA MET A 137 8.12 11.34 -3.76
C MET A 137 6.65 11.64 -4.07
N PRO A 138 6.16 12.87 -3.81
CA PRO A 138 4.79 13.25 -4.15
C PRO A 138 4.51 13.10 -5.64
N ASN A 139 3.29 12.66 -5.96
CA ASN A 139 2.88 12.43 -7.33
C ASN A 139 1.41 12.84 -7.57
N PRO A 140 1.10 13.61 -8.63
CA PRO A 140 -0.26 14.01 -8.95
C PRO A 140 -1.21 12.82 -9.20
N ARG A 141 -0.73 11.75 -9.84
CA ARG A 141 -1.54 10.54 -10.13
C ARG A 141 -1.99 9.79 -8.87
N VAL A 142 -1.29 9.99 -7.77
CA VAL A 142 -1.56 9.36 -6.46
C VAL A 142 -2.35 10.31 -5.55
N GLY A 143 -2.59 11.55 -6.01
CA GLY A 143 -3.29 12.58 -5.23
C GLY A 143 -2.46 13.17 -4.09
N THR A 144 -1.14 12.91 -4.04
CA THR A 144 -0.24 13.51 -3.06
C THR A 144 0.33 14.87 -3.48
N VAL A 145 0.01 15.32 -4.70
CA VAL A 145 0.23 16.69 -5.16
C VAL A 145 -1.13 17.32 -5.41
N THR A 146 -1.57 18.19 -4.50
CA THR A 146 -2.90 18.78 -4.55
C THR A 146 -2.94 20.14 -3.87
N MET A 147 -3.90 20.98 -4.27
CA MET A 147 -4.23 22.23 -3.57
C MET A 147 -5.13 21.99 -2.35
N ASP A 148 -5.89 20.89 -2.33
CA ASP A 148 -6.69 20.47 -1.18
C ASP A 148 -5.85 19.62 -0.23
N VAL A 149 -5.10 20.31 0.61
CA VAL A 149 -4.20 19.69 1.57
C VAL A 149 -4.99 18.96 2.67
N THR A 150 -6.13 19.51 3.07
CA THR A 150 -6.95 18.95 4.16
C THR A 150 -7.47 17.57 3.81
N ALA A 151 -8.06 17.41 2.63
CA ALA A 151 -8.56 16.11 2.16
C ALA A 151 -7.41 15.10 1.98
N ALA A 152 -6.25 15.55 1.46
CA ALA A 152 -5.09 14.67 1.26
C ALA A 152 -4.48 14.17 2.59
N VAL A 153 -4.41 15.02 3.62
CA VAL A 153 -3.95 14.62 4.96
C VAL A 153 -4.94 13.66 5.60
N ALA A 154 -6.24 13.96 5.53
CA ALA A 154 -7.29 13.10 6.08
C ALA A 154 -7.28 11.71 5.40
N ALA A 155 -7.19 11.65 4.06
CA ALA A 155 -7.08 10.38 3.32
C ALA A 155 -5.81 9.61 3.69
N SER A 156 -4.67 10.29 3.84
CA SER A 156 -3.40 9.65 4.23
C SER A 156 -3.46 9.06 5.64
N LYS A 157 -4.09 9.75 6.59
CA LYS A 157 -4.30 9.27 7.97
C LYS A 157 -5.44 8.25 8.05
N GLY A 158 -6.43 8.34 7.17
CA GLY A 158 -7.56 7.41 7.09
C GLY A 158 -7.22 6.01 6.56
N GLY A 159 -5.95 5.75 6.21
CA GLY A 159 -5.50 4.42 5.79
C GLY A 159 -5.49 4.21 4.27
N SER A 160 -5.28 5.28 3.50
CA SER A 160 -5.03 5.13 2.07
C SER A 160 -3.73 4.35 1.82
N VAL A 161 -3.78 3.36 0.92
CA VAL A 161 -2.63 2.53 0.55
C VAL A 161 -2.30 2.77 -0.91
N GLU A 162 -1.05 3.15 -1.17
CA GLU A 162 -0.55 3.27 -2.54
C GLU A 162 -0.13 1.91 -3.06
N PHE A 163 -0.47 1.64 -4.31
CA PHE A 163 -0.01 0.45 -5.02
C PHE A 163 0.68 0.81 -6.33
N ARG A 164 1.68 0.04 -6.66
CA ARG A 164 2.44 0.16 -7.91
C ARG A 164 2.86 -1.23 -8.36
N VAL A 165 2.71 -1.48 -9.67
CA VAL A 165 3.20 -2.72 -10.27
C VAL A 165 4.72 -2.73 -10.30
N GLU A 166 5.33 -3.86 -9.92
CA GLU A 166 6.76 -4.10 -10.01
C GLU A 166 7.17 -4.57 -11.43
N LYS A 167 8.47 -4.69 -11.67
CA LYS A 167 9.02 -5.18 -12.95
C LYS A 167 8.54 -6.59 -13.35
N ALA A 168 8.12 -7.39 -12.39
CA ALA A 168 7.58 -8.73 -12.61
C ALA A 168 6.06 -8.77 -12.87
N GLY A 169 5.39 -7.62 -12.93
CA GLY A 169 3.93 -7.55 -13.09
C GLY A 169 3.16 -7.84 -11.80
N ILE A 170 3.81 -7.73 -10.63
CA ILE A 170 3.21 -8.04 -9.32
C ILE A 170 2.95 -6.75 -8.55
N ILE A 171 1.83 -6.70 -7.84
CA ILE A 171 1.51 -5.65 -6.86
C ILE A 171 1.57 -6.26 -5.47
N HIS A 172 2.22 -5.56 -4.55
CA HIS A 172 2.24 -5.86 -3.12
C HIS A 172 1.63 -4.71 -2.33
N ALA A 173 0.77 -5.02 -1.36
CA ALA A 173 0.18 -4.01 -0.49
C ALA A 173 -0.17 -4.58 0.89
N ALA A 174 -0.08 -3.74 1.91
CA ALA A 174 -0.59 -4.03 3.24
C ALA A 174 -2.08 -3.70 3.31
N VAL A 175 -2.92 -4.66 3.73
CA VAL A 175 -4.38 -4.52 3.76
C VAL A 175 -4.96 -4.46 5.17
N GLY A 176 -4.14 -4.65 6.19
CA GLY A 176 -4.57 -4.55 7.59
C GLY A 176 -3.60 -5.22 8.55
N LYS A 177 -4.04 -5.37 9.80
CA LYS A 177 -3.32 -6.02 10.88
C LYS A 177 -3.98 -7.36 11.25
N ALA A 178 -3.20 -8.30 11.77
CA ALA A 178 -3.70 -9.59 12.24
C ALA A 178 -4.70 -9.45 13.40
N SER A 179 -4.61 -8.34 14.15
CA SER A 179 -5.56 -7.96 15.21
C SER A 179 -6.96 -7.59 14.69
N PHE A 180 -7.12 -7.27 13.40
CA PHE A 180 -8.41 -6.93 12.80
C PHE A 180 -9.34 -8.16 12.80
N SER A 181 -10.67 -7.94 12.84
CA SER A 181 -11.63 -9.02 12.63
C SER A 181 -11.51 -9.59 11.21
N ALA A 182 -11.94 -10.82 11.01
CA ALA A 182 -11.91 -11.48 9.70
C ALA A 182 -12.75 -10.69 8.67
N GLU A 183 -13.90 -10.17 9.10
CA GLU A 183 -14.80 -9.35 8.27
C GLU A 183 -14.11 -8.09 7.77
N LYS A 184 -13.47 -7.31 8.66
CA LYS A 184 -12.73 -6.10 8.30
C LYS A 184 -11.59 -6.37 7.31
N LEU A 185 -10.88 -7.48 7.49
CA LEU A 185 -9.84 -7.90 6.54
C LEU A 185 -10.42 -8.28 5.18
N SER A 186 -11.52 -9.03 5.16
CA SER A 186 -12.20 -9.42 3.92
C SER A 186 -12.73 -8.20 3.15
N GLU A 187 -13.30 -7.22 3.85
CA GLU A 187 -13.76 -5.96 3.25
C GLU A 187 -12.58 -5.16 2.67
N ASN A 188 -11.49 -5.01 3.42
CA ASN A 188 -10.30 -4.30 2.96
C ASN A 188 -9.70 -4.98 1.72
N ILE A 189 -9.60 -6.31 1.71
CA ILE A 189 -9.08 -7.08 0.59
C ILE A 189 -9.95 -6.88 -0.65
N LYS A 190 -11.27 -6.98 -0.53
CA LYS A 190 -12.20 -6.75 -1.63
C LYS A 190 -12.07 -5.34 -2.18
N ALA A 191 -12.08 -4.31 -1.31
CA ALA A 191 -11.92 -2.91 -1.72
C ALA A 191 -10.58 -2.67 -2.44
N PHE A 192 -9.50 -3.31 -1.99
CA PHE A 192 -8.21 -3.22 -2.64
C PHE A 192 -8.21 -3.87 -4.03
N VAL A 193 -8.74 -5.07 -4.15
CA VAL A 193 -8.82 -5.80 -5.44
C VAL A 193 -9.69 -5.04 -6.44
N ASP A 194 -10.81 -4.48 -6.00
CA ASP A 194 -11.69 -3.64 -6.83
C ASP A 194 -10.97 -2.38 -7.34
N SER A 195 -10.19 -1.73 -6.46
CA SER A 195 -9.40 -0.57 -6.84
C SER A 195 -8.35 -0.90 -7.89
N VAL A 196 -7.69 -2.05 -7.76
CA VAL A 196 -6.74 -2.56 -8.75
C VAL A 196 -7.44 -2.95 -10.05
N ALA A 197 -8.62 -3.59 -9.98
CA ALA A 197 -9.42 -3.96 -11.15
C ALA A 197 -9.84 -2.72 -11.96
N LYS A 198 -10.27 -1.66 -11.28
CA LYS A 198 -10.63 -0.37 -11.91
C LYS A 198 -9.43 0.34 -12.55
N ALA A 199 -8.21 0.08 -12.07
CA ALA A 199 -6.98 0.64 -12.60
C ALA A 199 -6.43 -0.14 -13.81
N LYS A 200 -7.21 -1.07 -14.39
CA LYS A 200 -6.79 -1.85 -15.58
C LYS A 200 -6.45 -0.92 -16.74
N PRO A 201 -5.22 -0.97 -17.28
CA PRO A 201 -4.84 -0.17 -18.43
C PRO A 201 -5.50 -0.69 -19.72
N ALA A 202 -5.81 0.22 -20.65
CA ALA A 202 -6.43 -0.13 -21.94
C ALA A 202 -5.57 -1.09 -22.78
N GLY A 203 -4.24 -1.02 -22.63
CA GLY A 203 -3.29 -1.91 -23.32
C GLY A 203 -3.20 -3.32 -22.74
N ALA A 204 -3.81 -3.61 -21.60
CA ALA A 204 -3.78 -4.94 -21.00
C ALA A 204 -4.73 -5.91 -21.72
N LYS A 205 -4.16 -6.90 -22.41
CA LYS A 205 -4.90 -7.95 -23.13
C LYS A 205 -5.01 -9.22 -22.27
N GLY A 206 -6.11 -9.96 -22.43
CA GLY A 206 -6.34 -11.22 -21.71
C GLY A 206 -6.75 -11.04 -20.24
N THR A 207 -6.43 -12.05 -19.42
CA THR A 207 -6.77 -12.08 -17.99
C THR A 207 -5.91 -11.09 -17.23
N TYR A 208 -6.52 -10.06 -16.68
CA TYR A 208 -5.81 -8.99 -15.97
C TYR A 208 -5.32 -9.44 -14.59
N ILE A 209 -6.20 -9.96 -13.74
CA ILE A 209 -5.82 -10.51 -12.43
C ILE A 209 -5.61 -12.01 -12.60
N GLN A 210 -4.35 -12.43 -12.56
CA GLN A 210 -3.98 -13.83 -12.81
C GLN A 210 -3.95 -14.66 -11.52
N ARG A 211 -3.40 -14.08 -10.44
CA ARG A 211 -3.26 -14.76 -9.16
C ARG A 211 -3.39 -13.75 -8.03
N VAL A 212 -4.02 -14.18 -6.96
CA VAL A 212 -4.10 -13.44 -5.70
C VAL A 212 -3.56 -14.35 -4.60
N ALA A 213 -2.74 -13.80 -3.73
CA ALA A 213 -2.25 -14.48 -2.54
C ALA A 213 -2.24 -13.51 -1.38
N ILE A 214 -2.55 -13.99 -0.19
CA ILE A 214 -2.47 -13.22 1.05
C ILE A 214 -1.51 -13.90 2.01
N SER A 215 -0.86 -13.12 2.86
CA SER A 215 0.08 -13.63 3.88
C SER A 215 0.11 -12.70 5.07
N SER A 216 0.50 -13.22 6.23
CA SER A 216 0.94 -12.37 7.33
C SER A 216 2.46 -12.17 7.27
N THR A 217 2.98 -11.14 7.97
CA THR A 217 4.41 -10.76 7.90
C THR A 217 5.36 -11.94 8.09
N MET A 218 5.04 -12.84 9.00
CA MET A 218 5.89 -13.99 9.32
C MET A 218 5.24 -15.33 9.00
N GLY A 219 4.03 -15.31 8.47
CA GLY A 219 3.23 -16.48 8.14
C GLY A 219 3.46 -17.01 6.72
N PRO A 220 2.80 -18.11 6.37
CA PRO A 220 2.81 -18.64 5.02
C PRO A 220 1.92 -17.83 4.08
N GLY A 221 2.25 -17.83 2.79
CA GLY A 221 1.38 -17.31 1.74
C GLY A 221 0.29 -18.32 1.39
N VAL A 222 -0.95 -17.85 1.34
CA VAL A 222 -2.14 -18.61 0.97
C VAL A 222 -2.69 -18.08 -0.35
N LYS A 223 -2.89 -18.94 -1.33
CA LYS A 223 -3.47 -18.58 -2.62
C LYS A 223 -4.98 -18.47 -2.50
N VAL A 224 -5.51 -17.38 -3.00
CA VAL A 224 -6.95 -17.09 -2.99
C VAL A 224 -7.51 -17.23 -4.39
N GLU A 225 -8.70 -17.79 -4.49
CA GLU A 225 -9.42 -17.86 -5.76
C GLU A 225 -9.85 -16.45 -6.20
N PRO A 226 -9.41 -15.96 -7.38
CA PRO A 226 -9.68 -14.60 -7.82
C PRO A 226 -11.18 -14.27 -7.89
N ASN A 227 -12.01 -15.22 -8.28
CA ASN A 227 -13.46 -15.02 -8.40
C ASN A 227 -14.14 -14.74 -7.05
N THR A 228 -13.60 -15.21 -5.93
CA THR A 228 -14.17 -14.97 -4.60
C THR A 228 -13.85 -13.57 -4.05
N VAL A 229 -12.91 -12.88 -4.70
CA VAL A 229 -12.43 -11.55 -4.27
C VAL A 229 -12.89 -10.44 -5.22
N LEU A 230 -12.99 -10.76 -6.50
CA LEU A 230 -13.65 -9.89 -7.47
C LEU A 230 -15.16 -9.98 -7.16
N GLY A 231 -15.76 -8.88 -6.72
CA GLY A 231 -17.20 -8.81 -6.59
C GLY A 231 -17.85 -9.26 -7.90
N ALA A 232 -18.79 -10.19 -7.80
CA ALA A 232 -19.57 -10.68 -8.91
C ALA A 232 -20.35 -9.55 -9.58
#